data_112278322403f8b2dce143997e7fb1f7
#
_entry.id   112278322403f8b2dce143997e7fb1f7
#
_cell.length_a   1.000
_cell.length_b   1.000
_cell.length_c   1.000
_cell.angle_alpha   90.00
_cell.angle_beta   90.00
_cell.angle_gamma   90.00
#
_symmetry.space_group_name_H-M   'P 1'
#
loop_
_entity.id
_entity.type
_entity.pdbx_description
1 polymer ?
#
loop_
_entity_poly.entity_id
_entity_poly.type
_entity_poly.pdbx_seq_one_letter_code
_entity_poly.pdbx_strand_id
1 'polypeptide(L)'
;MSDVNNDIVLEIKDIHKSFDKLEVLQGIDITVERGEVVAVIGPSGGGKSTLLRCATTLEKVDSGKIVIGGDVLCDDVDGHSVYCDKKLEKEIRSKFGLVFQNFNLFPHFSVRRNITEALIHVHKKSKEEADAICDGLLKKMDLEAKADEYPCNLSGGQQQRVSIARALATNPEIIFFDEPTSALDPELTKGVLTVIKELAREKMTMVIVTHEMSFARDVADRIVFMDGGVIVEEGPAYELVTNPKQERTKAFLAGY
;
A
#
# COMPACT_ATOMS: atom_id res chain seq x y z
N MET A 1 -30.84 -12.99 1.89
CA MET A 1 -29.68 -12.90 2.80
C MET A 1 -28.46 -13.23 1.99
N SER A 2 -27.92 -12.25 1.34
CA SER A 2 -26.73 -12.39 0.46
C SER A 2 -26.47 -11.01 -0.10
N ASP A 3 -25.25 -10.66 -0.31
CA ASP A 3 -24.72 -9.49 -1.00
C ASP A 3 -24.19 -8.30 -0.17
N VAL A 4 -23.84 -8.49 1.11
CA VAL A 4 -23.11 -7.45 1.88
C VAL A 4 -21.59 -7.60 1.81
N ASN A 5 -21.05 -8.68 1.22
CA ASN A 5 -19.62 -9.02 1.33
C ASN A 5 -18.80 -8.86 0.03
N ASN A 6 -19.38 -8.31 -1.05
CA ASN A 6 -18.70 -8.27 -2.36
C ASN A 6 -17.86 -7.00 -2.58
N ASP A 7 -17.91 -6.04 -1.66
CA ASP A 7 -17.19 -4.77 -1.76
C ASP A 7 -15.90 -4.70 -0.93
N ILE A 8 -15.68 -5.62 0.03
CA ILE A 8 -14.47 -5.62 0.86
C ILE A 8 -13.32 -6.24 0.08
N VAL A 9 -12.28 -5.46 -0.19
CA VAL A 9 -11.06 -5.90 -0.88
C VAL A 9 -9.99 -6.36 0.11
N LEU A 10 -9.92 -5.74 1.29
CA LEU A 10 -9.01 -6.12 2.37
C LEU A 10 -9.80 -6.27 3.68
N GLU A 11 -9.65 -7.41 4.34
CA GLU A 11 -10.08 -7.62 5.72
C GLU A 11 -8.89 -8.07 6.56
N ILE A 12 -8.58 -7.32 7.58
CA ILE A 12 -7.59 -7.62 8.62
C ILE A 12 -8.37 -7.71 9.93
N LYS A 13 -8.23 -8.82 10.66
CA LYS A 13 -8.97 -9.05 11.88
C LYS A 13 -8.09 -9.62 12.97
N ASP A 14 -8.09 -8.95 14.13
CA ASP A 14 -7.40 -9.32 15.36
C ASP A 14 -5.93 -9.71 15.13
N ILE A 15 -5.21 -8.87 14.35
CA ILE A 15 -3.82 -9.15 14.00
C ILE A 15 -2.88 -8.84 15.15
N HIS A 16 -2.12 -9.85 15.55
CA HIS A 16 -1.00 -9.73 16.49
C HIS A 16 0.32 -10.05 15.81
N LYS A 17 1.35 -9.28 16.15
CA LYS A 17 2.72 -9.47 15.67
C LYS A 17 3.74 -9.05 16.71
N SER A 18 4.63 -9.97 17.02
CA SER A 18 5.78 -9.72 17.91
C SER A 18 7.10 -9.93 17.18
N PHE A 19 8.11 -9.21 17.60
CA PHE A 19 9.50 -9.46 17.27
C PHE A 19 10.25 -9.68 18.59
N ASP A 20 10.73 -10.88 18.80
CA ASP A 20 11.29 -11.35 20.07
C ASP A 20 10.30 -11.15 21.24
N LYS A 21 10.59 -10.17 22.12
CA LYS A 21 9.73 -9.84 23.28
C LYS A 21 8.87 -8.59 23.08
N LEU A 22 9.00 -7.93 21.95
CA LEU A 22 8.26 -6.70 21.66
C LEU A 22 7.03 -7.02 20.81
N GLU A 23 5.85 -6.87 21.38
CA GLU A 23 4.59 -6.93 20.65
C GLU A 23 4.40 -5.60 19.90
N VAL A 24 4.40 -5.66 18.57
CA VAL A 24 4.36 -4.50 17.67
C VAL A 24 2.96 -4.26 17.13
N LEU A 25 2.16 -5.31 16.95
CA LEU A 25 0.73 -5.21 16.61
C LEU A 25 -0.06 -5.95 17.69
N GLN A 26 -1.10 -5.30 18.21
CA GLN A 26 -1.83 -5.72 19.40
C GLN A 26 -3.34 -5.74 19.12
N GLY A 27 -3.81 -6.68 18.28
CA GLY A 27 -5.21 -6.82 17.94
C GLY A 27 -5.70 -5.73 16.98
N ILE A 28 -5.15 -5.73 15.76
CA ILE A 28 -5.51 -4.76 14.71
C ILE A 28 -6.67 -5.28 13.86
N ASP A 29 -7.71 -4.45 13.73
CA ASP A 29 -8.85 -4.67 12.84
C ASP A 29 -8.92 -3.56 11.80
N ILE A 30 -8.85 -3.90 10.50
CA ILE A 30 -9.03 -2.96 9.39
C ILE A 30 -9.78 -3.66 8.25
N THR A 31 -10.79 -2.98 7.71
CA THR A 31 -11.41 -3.36 6.44
C THR A 31 -11.18 -2.27 5.41
N VAL A 32 -11.07 -2.61 4.14
CA VAL A 32 -11.00 -1.63 3.04
C VAL A 32 -11.97 -2.05 1.94
N GLU A 33 -12.85 -1.14 1.59
CA GLU A 33 -13.84 -1.35 0.53
C GLU A 33 -13.24 -1.04 -0.85
N ARG A 34 -13.85 -1.58 -1.89
CA ARG A 34 -13.43 -1.33 -3.27
C ARG A 34 -13.55 0.15 -3.63
N GLY A 35 -12.46 0.72 -4.14
CA GLY A 35 -12.37 2.14 -4.47
C GLY A 35 -12.18 3.06 -3.28
N GLU A 36 -12.05 2.52 -2.05
CA GLU A 36 -11.74 3.29 -0.85
C GLU A 36 -10.23 3.58 -0.76
N VAL A 37 -9.91 4.77 -0.29
CA VAL A 37 -8.54 5.17 0.07
C VAL A 37 -8.44 5.30 1.58
N VAL A 38 -7.68 4.42 2.21
CA VAL A 38 -7.41 4.45 3.65
C VAL A 38 -5.99 4.95 3.91
N ALA A 39 -5.85 6.05 4.63
CA ALA A 39 -4.55 6.51 5.11
C ALA A 39 -4.28 6.01 6.53
N VAL A 40 -3.10 5.44 6.75
CA VAL A 40 -2.61 5.01 8.06
C VAL A 40 -1.56 6.02 8.54
N ILE A 41 -1.87 6.74 9.61
CA ILE A 41 -1.00 7.76 10.20
C ILE A 41 -0.60 7.40 11.64
N GLY A 42 0.40 8.09 12.18
CA GLY A 42 0.84 7.90 13.56
C GLY A 42 2.35 8.08 13.72
N PRO A 43 2.87 8.06 14.96
CA PRO A 43 4.29 8.24 15.23
C PRO A 43 5.14 7.11 14.64
N SER A 44 6.46 7.39 14.47
CA SER A 44 7.43 6.35 14.11
C SER A 44 7.45 5.28 15.19
N GLY A 45 7.55 4.00 14.78
CA GLY A 45 7.48 2.86 15.70
C GLY A 45 6.06 2.46 16.13
N GLY A 46 5.00 3.14 15.65
CA GLY A 46 3.60 2.81 15.98
C GLY A 46 3.03 1.54 15.32
N GLY A 47 3.82 0.77 14.57
CA GLY A 47 3.39 -0.49 13.95
C GLY A 47 2.90 -0.38 12.50
N LYS A 48 2.77 0.83 11.93
CA LYS A 48 2.20 1.08 10.59
C LYS A 48 2.84 0.26 9.46
N SER A 49 4.16 0.37 9.29
CA SER A 49 4.89 -0.39 8.25
C SER A 49 4.90 -1.90 8.54
N THR A 50 4.86 -2.31 9.80
CA THR A 50 4.72 -3.73 10.18
C THR A 50 3.36 -4.26 9.74
N LEU A 51 2.27 -3.52 9.99
CA LEU A 51 0.94 -3.87 9.53
C LEU A 51 0.89 -4.04 8.01
N LEU A 52 1.44 -3.06 7.28
CA LEU A 52 1.50 -3.11 5.81
C LEU A 52 2.34 -4.30 5.33
N ARG A 53 3.48 -4.61 5.95
CA ARG A 53 4.29 -5.79 5.63
C ARG A 53 3.56 -7.10 5.88
N CYS A 54 2.77 -7.18 6.96
CA CYS A 54 1.92 -8.34 7.23
C CYS A 54 0.84 -8.50 6.15
N ALA A 55 0.13 -7.43 5.80
CA ALA A 55 -0.88 -7.44 4.74
C ALA A 55 -0.30 -7.82 3.37
N THR A 56 0.98 -7.51 3.09
CA THR A 56 1.65 -7.77 1.81
C THR A 56 2.53 -9.02 1.81
N THR A 57 2.37 -9.91 2.77
CA THR A 57 3.12 -11.17 2.89
C THR A 57 4.65 -11.03 3.02
N LEU A 58 5.15 -9.83 3.33
CA LEU A 58 6.57 -9.61 3.63
C LEU A 58 6.94 -10.05 5.04
N GLU A 59 5.95 -10.02 5.96
CA GLU A 59 6.04 -10.55 7.31
C GLU A 59 4.85 -11.46 7.58
N LYS A 60 5.02 -12.46 8.43
CA LYS A 60 3.93 -13.32 8.89
C LYS A 60 3.40 -12.80 10.21
N VAL A 61 2.07 -12.79 10.34
CA VAL A 61 1.40 -12.49 11.62
C VAL A 61 1.51 -13.68 12.57
N ASP A 62 1.46 -13.42 13.86
CA ASP A 62 1.52 -14.46 14.88
C ASP A 62 0.12 -15.07 15.09
N SER A 63 -0.92 -14.23 15.15
CA SER A 63 -2.33 -14.64 15.20
C SER A 63 -3.21 -13.65 14.43
N GLY A 64 -4.46 -14.03 14.19
CA GLY A 64 -5.46 -13.24 13.47
C GLY A 64 -5.66 -13.69 12.03
N LYS A 65 -6.50 -12.94 11.31
CA LYS A 65 -6.97 -13.29 9.97
C LYS A 65 -6.70 -12.17 8.96
N ILE A 66 -6.28 -12.54 7.74
CA ILE A 66 -6.14 -11.62 6.61
C ILE A 66 -6.84 -12.22 5.39
N VAL A 67 -7.71 -11.42 4.76
CA VAL A 67 -8.39 -11.75 3.49
C VAL A 67 -8.09 -10.65 2.48
N ILE A 68 -7.74 -11.03 1.25
CA ILE A 68 -7.48 -10.09 0.16
C ILE A 68 -8.24 -10.53 -1.09
N GLY A 69 -9.08 -9.64 -1.62
CA GLY A 69 -9.90 -9.93 -2.81
C GLY A 69 -10.76 -11.19 -2.63
N GLY A 70 -11.31 -11.40 -1.43
CA GLY A 70 -12.14 -12.54 -1.07
C GLY A 70 -11.39 -13.84 -0.75
N ASP A 71 -10.05 -13.90 -0.96
CA ASP A 71 -9.25 -15.08 -0.63
C ASP A 71 -8.59 -14.95 0.74
N VAL A 72 -8.68 -16.02 1.54
CA VAL A 72 -8.08 -16.08 2.88
C VAL A 72 -6.59 -16.32 2.76
N LEU A 73 -5.77 -15.33 3.12
CA LEU A 73 -4.31 -15.45 3.18
C LEU A 73 -3.88 -16.25 4.41
N CYS A 74 -4.43 -15.90 5.57
CA CYS A 74 -4.26 -16.65 6.81
C CYS A 74 -5.54 -16.54 7.67
N ASP A 75 -5.75 -17.52 8.52
CA ASP A 75 -6.85 -17.52 9.49
C ASP A 75 -6.33 -17.97 10.85
N ASP A 76 -6.95 -17.50 11.92
CA ASP A 76 -6.59 -17.89 13.28
C ASP A 76 -7.10 -19.31 13.58
N VAL A 77 -6.20 -20.15 14.05
CA VAL A 77 -6.52 -21.49 14.56
C VAL A 77 -5.83 -21.66 15.91
N ASP A 78 -6.61 -21.72 16.97
CA ASP A 78 -6.13 -21.90 18.35
C ASP A 78 -5.06 -20.85 18.77
N GLY A 79 -5.24 -19.57 18.37
CA GLY A 79 -4.35 -18.47 18.70
C GLY A 79 -3.08 -18.37 17.84
N HIS A 80 -3.06 -19.07 16.71
CA HIS A 80 -1.96 -19.00 15.74
C HIS A 80 -2.48 -18.84 14.32
N SER A 81 -1.86 -17.96 13.53
CA SER A 81 -2.22 -17.82 12.12
C SER A 81 -1.73 -18.97 11.26
N VAL A 82 -2.67 -19.67 10.63
CA VAL A 82 -2.42 -20.70 9.63
C VAL A 82 -2.55 -20.10 8.24
N TYR A 83 -1.46 -20.11 7.48
CA TYR A 83 -1.41 -19.55 6.14
C TYR A 83 -1.93 -20.55 5.10
N CYS A 84 -2.53 -20.01 4.04
CA CYS A 84 -2.95 -20.79 2.87
C CYS A 84 -1.76 -21.48 2.19
N ASP A 85 -2.05 -22.38 1.27
CA ASP A 85 -1.01 -23.05 0.49
C ASP A 85 -0.27 -22.06 -0.44
N LYS A 86 0.93 -22.48 -0.91
CA LYS A 86 1.79 -21.64 -1.76
C LYS A 86 1.15 -21.25 -3.11
N LYS A 87 0.19 -22.04 -3.59
CA LYS A 87 -0.48 -21.76 -4.87
C LYS A 87 -1.46 -20.60 -4.68
N LEU A 88 -2.31 -20.69 -3.65
CA LEU A 88 -3.25 -19.63 -3.31
C LEU A 88 -2.52 -18.35 -2.86
N GLU A 89 -1.43 -18.49 -2.08
CA GLU A 89 -0.60 -17.33 -1.71
C GLU A 89 -0.07 -16.59 -2.95
N LYS A 90 0.37 -17.31 -3.99
CA LYS A 90 0.81 -16.70 -5.25
C LYS A 90 -0.33 -15.99 -5.99
N GLU A 91 -1.52 -16.56 -5.98
CA GLU A 91 -2.73 -15.94 -6.56
C GLU A 91 -3.10 -14.67 -5.79
N ILE A 92 -3.09 -14.70 -4.46
CA ILE A 92 -3.34 -13.53 -3.61
C ILE A 92 -2.31 -12.43 -3.87
N ARG A 93 -1.01 -12.77 -3.98
CA ARG A 93 0.06 -11.81 -4.29
C ARG A 93 -0.14 -11.10 -5.63
N SER A 94 -0.87 -11.67 -6.57
CA SER A 94 -1.19 -11.01 -7.85
C SER A 94 -2.33 -9.99 -7.74
N LYS A 95 -3.10 -10.02 -6.64
CA LYS A 95 -4.23 -9.11 -6.40
C LYS A 95 -3.81 -7.78 -5.81
N PHE A 96 -2.60 -7.64 -5.30
CA PHE A 96 -2.13 -6.39 -4.73
C PHE A 96 -0.83 -5.89 -5.35
N GLY A 97 -0.66 -4.57 -5.35
CA GLY A 97 0.60 -3.89 -5.64
C GLY A 97 1.22 -3.33 -4.36
N LEU A 98 2.54 -3.23 -4.32
CA LEU A 98 3.27 -2.61 -3.21
C LEU A 98 4.28 -1.60 -3.72
N VAL A 99 4.20 -0.38 -3.18
CA VAL A 99 5.12 0.73 -3.43
C VAL A 99 5.90 1.01 -2.16
N PHE A 100 7.21 0.86 -2.23
CA PHE A 100 8.12 1.00 -1.09
C PHE A 100 8.61 2.45 -0.92
N GLN A 101 9.03 2.78 0.29
CA GLN A 101 9.69 4.03 0.64
C GLN A 101 10.96 4.29 -0.20
N ASN A 102 11.80 3.27 -0.42
CA ASN A 102 13.08 3.36 -1.11
C ASN A 102 13.01 2.91 -2.58
N PHE A 103 11.86 3.09 -3.26
CA PHE A 103 11.61 2.75 -4.67
C PHE A 103 11.81 1.28 -5.02
N ASN A 104 12.85 0.62 -4.54
CA ASN A 104 13.22 -0.79 -4.74
C ASN A 104 13.19 -1.21 -6.22
N LEU A 105 13.69 -0.34 -7.11
CA LEU A 105 13.86 -0.67 -8.51
C LEU A 105 15.06 -1.62 -8.69
N PHE A 106 14.97 -2.50 -9.67
CA PHE A 106 16.09 -3.33 -10.07
C PHE A 106 17.12 -2.44 -10.81
N PRO A 107 18.30 -2.17 -10.22
CA PRO A 107 19.23 -1.16 -10.75
C PRO A 107 19.84 -1.54 -12.10
N HIS A 108 19.88 -2.82 -12.42
CA HIS A 108 20.39 -3.37 -13.68
C HIS A 108 19.32 -3.57 -14.75
N PHE A 109 18.08 -3.19 -14.48
CA PHE A 109 16.97 -3.19 -15.45
C PHE A 109 16.68 -1.75 -15.89
N SER A 110 16.37 -1.57 -17.18
CA SER A 110 15.79 -0.31 -17.65
C SER A 110 14.42 -0.05 -16.99
N VAL A 111 13.89 1.16 -17.13
CA VAL A 111 12.54 1.52 -16.67
C VAL A 111 11.51 0.56 -17.26
N ARG A 112 11.52 0.36 -18.58
CA ARG A 112 10.64 -0.59 -19.27
C ARG A 112 10.72 -1.97 -18.66
N ARG A 113 11.92 -2.49 -18.46
CA ARG A 113 12.12 -3.83 -17.92
C ARG A 113 11.69 -3.95 -16.44
N ASN A 114 11.87 -2.90 -15.64
CA ASN A 114 11.35 -2.85 -14.27
C ASN A 114 9.81 -3.03 -14.22
N ILE A 115 9.10 -2.51 -15.22
CA ILE A 115 7.64 -2.59 -15.32
C ILE A 115 7.20 -3.92 -15.95
N THR A 116 7.88 -4.40 -16.99
CA THR A 116 7.43 -5.54 -17.81
C THR A 116 7.88 -6.90 -17.27
N GLU A 117 8.92 -6.99 -16.45
CA GLU A 117 9.52 -8.25 -16.01
C GLU A 117 8.50 -9.20 -15.35
N ALA A 118 7.68 -8.67 -14.43
CA ALA A 118 6.64 -9.49 -13.78
C ALA A 118 5.52 -9.90 -14.74
N LEU A 119 5.14 -9.04 -15.68
CA LEU A 119 4.12 -9.34 -16.68
C LEU A 119 4.51 -10.54 -17.53
N ILE A 120 5.76 -10.58 -18.00
CA ILE A 120 6.28 -11.63 -18.88
C ILE A 120 6.53 -12.92 -18.08
N HIS A 121 7.28 -12.84 -16.97
CA HIS A 121 7.78 -14.03 -16.29
C HIS A 121 6.82 -14.61 -15.28
N VAL A 122 5.98 -13.79 -14.62
CA VAL A 122 5.00 -14.26 -13.62
C VAL A 122 3.61 -14.40 -14.24
N HIS A 123 3.13 -13.38 -14.95
CA HIS A 123 1.78 -13.36 -15.52
C HIS A 123 1.71 -13.95 -16.94
N LYS A 124 2.87 -14.39 -17.50
CA LYS A 124 2.96 -15.10 -18.80
C LYS A 124 2.36 -14.32 -19.98
N LYS A 125 2.35 -12.99 -19.91
CA LYS A 125 1.96 -12.13 -21.02
C LYS A 125 3.00 -12.19 -22.14
N SER A 126 2.59 -11.97 -23.39
CA SER A 126 3.52 -11.78 -24.48
C SER A 126 4.35 -10.50 -24.27
N LYS A 127 5.47 -10.39 -24.97
CA LYS A 127 6.30 -9.19 -24.91
C LYS A 127 5.53 -7.97 -25.42
N GLU A 128 4.78 -8.15 -26.49
CA GLU A 128 3.98 -7.10 -27.12
C GLU A 128 2.88 -6.59 -26.18
N GLU A 129 2.19 -7.48 -25.47
CA GLU A 129 1.19 -7.11 -24.47
C GLU A 129 1.83 -6.37 -23.27
N ALA A 130 2.98 -6.85 -22.79
CA ALA A 130 3.69 -6.23 -21.69
C ALA A 130 4.22 -4.84 -22.06
N ASP A 131 4.76 -4.69 -23.28
CA ASP A 131 5.23 -3.41 -23.79
C ASP A 131 4.07 -2.40 -23.96
N ALA A 132 2.91 -2.83 -24.46
CA ALA A 132 1.73 -1.97 -24.60
C ALA A 132 1.23 -1.47 -23.23
N ILE A 133 1.19 -2.35 -22.20
CA ILE A 133 0.86 -1.97 -20.83
C ILE A 133 1.87 -0.97 -20.28
N CYS A 134 3.15 -1.22 -20.50
CA CYS A 134 4.24 -0.35 -20.06
C CYS A 134 4.13 1.04 -20.67
N ASP A 135 3.91 1.14 -21.99
CA ASP A 135 3.78 2.42 -22.70
C ASP A 135 2.60 3.24 -22.16
N GLY A 136 1.45 2.58 -21.89
CA GLY A 136 0.31 3.24 -21.27
C GLY A 136 0.62 3.78 -19.86
N LEU A 137 1.34 3.01 -19.05
CA LEU A 137 1.74 3.42 -17.70
C LEU A 137 2.80 4.52 -17.72
N LEU A 138 3.78 4.44 -18.61
CA LEU A 138 4.80 5.49 -18.76
C LEU A 138 4.18 6.82 -19.18
N LYS A 139 3.18 6.80 -20.06
CA LYS A 139 2.41 7.99 -20.43
C LYS A 139 1.68 8.56 -19.22
N LYS A 140 1.01 7.70 -18.43
CA LYS A 140 0.31 8.12 -17.18
C LYS A 140 1.27 8.74 -16.16
N MET A 141 2.51 8.29 -16.13
CA MET A 141 3.56 8.77 -15.21
C MET A 141 4.39 9.94 -15.75
N ASP A 142 4.14 10.40 -16.98
CA ASP A 142 4.96 11.42 -17.68
C ASP A 142 6.44 10.99 -17.75
N LEU A 143 6.67 9.75 -18.21
CA LEU A 143 7.98 9.10 -18.26
C LEU A 143 8.28 8.40 -19.60
N GLU A 144 7.53 8.70 -20.70
CA GLU A 144 7.70 8.04 -21.99
C GLU A 144 9.14 8.14 -22.49
N ALA A 145 9.74 9.33 -22.38
CA ALA A 145 11.12 9.59 -22.82
C ALA A 145 12.18 8.88 -21.97
N LYS A 146 11.77 8.20 -20.89
CA LYS A 146 12.65 7.52 -19.92
C LYS A 146 12.57 6.00 -19.98
N ALA A 147 11.84 5.43 -20.94
CA ALA A 147 11.57 3.99 -21.03
C ALA A 147 12.84 3.13 -21.00
N ASP A 148 13.89 3.56 -21.71
CA ASP A 148 15.14 2.82 -21.86
C ASP A 148 16.23 3.25 -20.87
N GLU A 149 15.96 4.27 -20.04
CA GLU A 149 16.88 4.72 -19.01
C GLU A 149 16.96 3.72 -17.84
N TYR A 150 18.06 3.81 -17.09
CA TYR A 150 18.27 3.02 -15.87
C TYR A 150 17.97 3.84 -14.61
N PRO A 151 17.65 3.21 -13.47
CA PRO A 151 17.32 3.92 -12.24
C PRO A 151 18.35 4.98 -11.83
N CYS A 152 19.64 4.74 -12.04
CA CYS A 152 20.70 5.70 -11.71
C CYS A 152 20.62 7.03 -12.50
N ASN A 153 19.93 7.05 -13.63
CA ASN A 153 19.75 8.23 -14.48
C ASN A 153 18.43 8.97 -14.19
N LEU A 154 17.70 8.55 -13.14
CA LEU A 154 16.40 9.12 -12.77
C LEU A 154 16.50 9.91 -11.48
N SER A 155 15.74 11.01 -11.39
CA SER A 155 15.51 11.66 -10.08
C SER A 155 14.72 10.76 -9.13
N GLY A 156 14.78 11.01 -7.82
CA GLY A 156 14.03 10.23 -6.84
C GLY A 156 12.52 10.19 -7.14
N GLY A 157 11.92 11.32 -7.51
CA GLY A 157 10.51 11.38 -7.91
C GLY A 157 10.19 10.58 -9.18
N GLN A 158 11.12 10.53 -10.16
CA GLN A 158 10.99 9.68 -11.33
C GLN A 158 11.09 8.19 -10.95
N GLN A 159 12.05 7.82 -10.10
CA GLN A 159 12.17 6.45 -9.59
C GLN A 159 10.91 6.00 -8.86
N GLN A 160 10.32 6.85 -8.04
CA GLN A 160 9.08 6.55 -7.34
C GLN A 160 7.90 6.38 -8.30
N ARG A 161 7.78 7.23 -9.32
CA ARG A 161 6.76 7.07 -10.36
C ARG A 161 6.93 5.76 -11.16
N VAL A 162 8.17 5.32 -11.44
CA VAL A 162 8.43 3.99 -12.02
C VAL A 162 8.00 2.87 -11.06
N SER A 163 8.26 3.01 -9.75
CA SER A 163 7.81 2.03 -8.74
C SER A 163 6.28 1.92 -8.69
N ILE A 164 5.58 3.05 -8.79
CA ILE A 164 4.11 3.09 -8.89
C ILE A 164 3.64 2.42 -10.19
N ALA A 165 4.24 2.75 -11.33
CA ALA A 165 3.91 2.12 -12.62
C ALA A 165 4.10 0.60 -12.56
N ARG A 166 5.19 0.12 -11.96
CA ARG A 166 5.45 -1.31 -11.75
C ARG A 166 4.37 -1.99 -10.90
N ALA A 167 3.93 -1.34 -9.83
CA ALA A 167 2.86 -1.85 -8.98
C ALA A 167 1.51 -1.91 -9.70
N LEU A 168 1.21 -0.93 -10.55
CA LEU A 168 -0.01 -0.87 -11.36
C LEU A 168 -0.02 -1.86 -12.53
N ALA A 169 1.15 -2.27 -13.04
CA ALA A 169 1.27 -3.07 -14.26
C ALA A 169 0.53 -4.41 -14.18
N THR A 170 0.44 -5.00 -12.99
CA THR A 170 -0.26 -6.28 -12.76
C THR A 170 -1.77 -6.12 -12.65
N ASN A 171 -2.31 -4.91 -12.78
CA ASN A 171 -3.73 -4.57 -12.59
C ASN A 171 -4.28 -5.05 -11.24
N PRO A 172 -3.69 -4.62 -10.13
CA PRO A 172 -4.06 -5.10 -8.79
C PRO A 172 -5.44 -4.60 -8.37
N GLU A 173 -6.10 -5.33 -7.44
CA GLU A 173 -7.34 -4.90 -6.80
C GLU A 173 -7.10 -3.85 -5.71
N ILE A 174 -5.91 -3.84 -5.09
CA ILE A 174 -5.50 -2.88 -4.06
C ILE A 174 -4.02 -2.56 -4.17
N ILE A 175 -3.64 -1.31 -3.88
CA ILE A 175 -2.23 -0.88 -3.81
C ILE A 175 -1.91 -0.42 -2.40
N PHE A 176 -0.80 -0.94 -1.87
CA PHE A 176 -0.22 -0.51 -0.60
C PHE A 176 0.93 0.45 -0.86
N PHE A 177 0.97 1.57 -0.14
CA PHE A 177 2.05 2.55 -0.17
C PHE A 177 2.69 2.64 1.22
N ASP A 178 3.98 2.30 1.31
CA ASP A 178 4.77 2.45 2.53
C ASP A 178 5.59 3.73 2.44
N GLU A 179 5.07 4.82 3.00
CA GLU A 179 5.69 6.15 3.04
C GLU A 179 6.26 6.62 1.68
N PRO A 180 5.43 6.73 0.62
CA PRO A 180 5.89 6.88 -0.76
C PRO A 180 6.67 8.16 -1.05
N THR A 181 6.74 9.11 -0.11
CA THR A 181 7.39 10.41 -0.29
C THR A 181 8.53 10.68 0.69
N SER A 182 8.72 9.82 1.70
CA SER A 182 9.68 10.09 2.79
C SER A 182 11.16 10.11 2.36
N ALA A 183 11.48 9.48 1.22
CA ALA A 183 12.83 9.48 0.64
C ALA A 183 13.02 10.60 -0.42
N LEU A 184 12.08 11.57 -0.52
CA LEU A 184 12.07 12.60 -1.54
C LEU A 184 12.21 14.00 -0.95
N ASP A 185 12.85 14.88 -1.71
CA ASP A 185 12.82 16.31 -1.42
C ASP A 185 11.38 16.87 -1.57
N PRO A 186 11.04 17.96 -0.85
CA PRO A 186 9.69 18.53 -0.89
C PRO A 186 9.21 18.94 -2.29
N GLU A 187 10.12 19.32 -3.17
CA GLU A 187 9.80 19.69 -4.55
C GLU A 187 9.37 18.46 -5.38
N LEU A 188 10.08 17.31 -5.21
CA LEU A 188 9.77 16.06 -5.91
C LEU A 188 8.55 15.36 -5.33
N THR A 189 8.27 15.54 -4.03
CA THR A 189 7.10 15.00 -3.32
C THR A 189 5.80 15.37 -4.03
N LYS A 190 5.63 16.63 -4.46
CA LYS A 190 4.41 17.10 -5.13
C LYS A 190 4.05 16.30 -6.37
N GLY A 191 5.04 15.93 -7.18
CA GLY A 191 4.82 15.13 -8.40
C GLY A 191 4.28 13.73 -8.09
N VAL A 192 4.82 13.08 -7.05
CA VAL A 192 4.36 11.74 -6.63
C VAL A 192 2.96 11.81 -6.02
N LEU A 193 2.71 12.78 -5.14
CA LEU A 193 1.39 12.97 -4.54
C LEU A 193 0.31 13.27 -5.58
N THR A 194 0.65 13.98 -6.67
CA THR A 194 -0.28 14.23 -7.78
C THR A 194 -0.69 12.92 -8.45
N VAL A 195 0.26 12.03 -8.73
CA VAL A 195 -0.04 10.70 -9.29
C VAL A 195 -0.97 9.90 -8.37
N ILE A 196 -0.71 9.88 -7.07
CA ILE A 196 -1.56 9.15 -6.11
C ILE A 196 -2.97 9.78 -6.05
N LYS A 197 -3.09 11.11 -6.11
CA LYS A 197 -4.39 11.81 -6.20
C LYS A 197 -5.18 11.40 -7.46
N GLU A 198 -4.51 11.24 -8.58
CA GLU A 198 -5.14 10.78 -9.82
C GLU A 198 -5.65 9.34 -9.69
N LEU A 199 -4.86 8.45 -9.09
CA LEU A 199 -5.30 7.08 -8.80
C LEU A 199 -6.52 7.04 -7.88
N ALA A 200 -6.57 7.90 -6.85
CA ALA A 200 -7.75 8.02 -5.98
C ALA A 200 -9.01 8.48 -6.75
N ARG A 201 -8.86 9.44 -7.66
CA ARG A 201 -9.96 9.90 -8.54
C ARG A 201 -10.47 8.80 -9.48
N GLU A 202 -9.59 7.90 -9.90
CA GLU A 202 -9.94 6.73 -10.72
C GLU A 202 -10.52 5.57 -9.88
N LYS A 203 -10.77 5.81 -8.59
CA LYS A 203 -11.31 4.80 -7.67
C LYS A 203 -10.41 3.58 -7.49
N MET A 204 -9.10 3.75 -7.56
CA MET A 204 -8.15 2.71 -7.15
C MET A 204 -8.24 2.51 -5.64
N THR A 205 -8.42 1.26 -5.21
CA THR A 205 -8.39 0.90 -3.79
C THR A 205 -6.96 1.03 -3.25
N MET A 206 -6.76 1.78 -2.18
CA MET A 206 -5.41 2.06 -1.67
C MET A 206 -5.35 2.06 -0.15
N VAL A 207 -4.24 1.53 0.39
CA VAL A 207 -3.82 1.75 1.77
C VAL A 207 -2.49 2.52 1.76
N ILE A 208 -2.44 3.69 2.39
CA ILE A 208 -1.30 4.60 2.32
C ILE A 208 -0.79 4.90 3.72
N VAL A 209 0.39 4.37 4.06
CA VAL A 209 1.14 4.83 5.24
C VAL A 209 1.83 6.14 4.88
N THR A 210 1.56 7.22 5.61
CA THR A 210 2.10 8.54 5.27
C THR A 210 2.29 9.45 6.49
N HIS A 211 3.21 10.38 6.40
CA HIS A 211 3.41 11.50 7.31
C HIS A 211 2.91 12.83 6.74
N GLU A 212 2.37 12.83 5.53
CA GLU A 212 1.82 14.01 4.85
C GLU A 212 0.36 14.24 5.27
N MET A 213 0.14 14.93 6.40
CA MET A 213 -1.21 15.08 6.99
C MET A 213 -2.19 15.80 6.08
N SER A 214 -1.75 16.88 5.39
CA SER A 214 -2.59 17.60 4.44
C SER A 214 -2.98 16.72 3.24
N PHE A 215 -2.07 15.88 2.76
CA PHE A 215 -2.36 14.93 1.70
C PHE A 215 -3.35 13.85 2.19
N ALA A 216 -3.13 13.25 3.36
CA ALA A 216 -4.03 12.24 3.93
C ALA A 216 -5.45 12.81 4.08
N ARG A 217 -5.60 14.04 4.63
CA ARG A 217 -6.89 14.72 4.76
C ARG A 217 -7.61 14.92 3.42
N ASP A 218 -6.85 15.31 2.37
CA ASP A 218 -7.42 15.74 1.09
C ASP A 218 -7.67 14.59 0.11
N VAL A 219 -7.09 13.41 0.35
CA VAL A 219 -7.11 12.28 -0.59
C VAL A 219 -7.75 11.03 -0.03
N ALA A 220 -7.57 10.76 1.26
CA ALA A 220 -8.15 9.58 1.87
C ALA A 220 -9.65 9.78 2.15
N ASP A 221 -10.43 8.72 1.96
CA ASP A 221 -11.82 8.67 2.41
C ASP A 221 -11.85 8.52 3.93
N ARG A 222 -10.94 7.69 4.49
CA ARG A 222 -10.83 7.39 5.92
C ARG A 222 -9.37 7.40 6.36
N ILE A 223 -9.16 7.83 7.60
CA ILE A 223 -7.85 7.76 8.27
C ILE A 223 -7.93 6.82 9.46
N VAL A 224 -6.90 6.01 9.62
CA VAL A 224 -6.64 5.16 10.78
C VAL A 224 -5.40 5.72 11.49
N PHE A 225 -5.56 6.19 12.71
CA PHE A 225 -4.46 6.64 13.56
C PHE A 225 -3.98 5.50 14.44
N MET A 226 -2.72 5.09 14.25
CA MET A 226 -2.07 4.02 15.01
C MET A 226 -0.99 4.59 15.94
N ASP A 227 -0.98 4.12 17.17
CA ASP A 227 0.09 4.39 18.15
C ASP A 227 0.28 3.21 19.09
N GLY A 228 1.53 2.86 19.40
CA GLY A 228 1.87 1.76 20.32
C GLY A 228 1.32 0.40 19.91
N GLY A 229 1.13 0.16 18.60
CA GLY A 229 0.67 -1.14 18.08
C GLY A 229 -0.85 -1.33 18.07
N VAL A 230 -1.63 -0.30 18.41
CA VAL A 230 -3.11 -0.33 18.40
C VAL A 230 -3.68 0.78 17.51
N ILE A 231 -4.92 0.60 17.05
CA ILE A 231 -5.70 1.67 16.46
C ILE A 231 -6.29 2.50 17.59
N VAL A 232 -5.88 3.76 17.67
CA VAL A 232 -6.33 4.71 18.68
C VAL A 232 -7.61 5.42 18.26
N GLU A 233 -7.68 5.76 16.97
CA GLU A 233 -8.83 6.46 16.39
C GLU A 233 -8.92 6.17 14.89
N GLU A 234 -10.13 6.00 14.38
CA GLU A 234 -10.41 5.95 12.95
C GLU A 234 -11.67 6.74 12.61
N GLY A 235 -11.74 7.24 11.40
CA GLY A 235 -12.89 7.99 10.93
C GLY A 235 -12.67 8.67 9.59
N PRO A 236 -13.69 9.40 9.08
CA PRO A 236 -13.58 10.18 7.85
C PRO A 236 -12.35 11.11 7.90
N ALA A 237 -11.56 11.13 6.83
CA ALA A 237 -10.24 11.77 6.83
C ALA A 237 -10.29 13.24 7.24
N TYR A 238 -11.23 13.99 6.68
CA TYR A 238 -11.40 15.40 7.02
C TYR A 238 -11.75 15.63 8.51
N GLU A 239 -12.69 14.84 9.05
CA GLU A 239 -13.10 14.97 10.46
C GLU A 239 -11.97 14.62 11.41
N LEU A 240 -11.28 13.50 11.18
CA LEU A 240 -10.22 13.05 12.06
C LEU A 240 -9.07 14.06 12.13
N VAL A 241 -8.72 14.71 11.01
CA VAL A 241 -7.65 15.72 11.00
C VAL A 241 -8.09 17.05 11.60
N THR A 242 -9.35 17.47 11.37
CA THR A 242 -9.81 18.82 11.82
C THR A 242 -10.45 18.81 13.20
N ASN A 243 -11.04 17.70 13.62
CA ASN A 243 -11.75 17.57 14.90
C ASN A 243 -11.54 16.19 15.53
N PRO A 244 -10.28 15.79 15.84
CA PRO A 244 -9.98 14.50 16.45
C PRO A 244 -10.66 14.38 17.83
N LYS A 245 -11.13 13.18 18.15
CA LYS A 245 -11.86 12.91 19.40
C LYS A 245 -10.92 12.48 20.54
N GLN A 246 -9.91 11.65 20.19
CA GLN A 246 -8.98 11.10 21.15
C GLN A 246 -7.89 12.11 21.51
N GLU A 247 -7.56 12.24 22.79
CA GLU A 247 -6.51 13.17 23.25
C GLU A 247 -5.13 12.84 22.62
N ARG A 248 -4.86 11.56 22.39
CA ARG A 248 -3.62 11.11 21.78
C ARG A 248 -3.52 11.54 20.31
N THR A 249 -4.64 11.47 19.57
CA THR A 249 -4.75 11.95 18.19
C THR A 249 -4.56 13.46 18.13
N LYS A 250 -5.20 14.23 19.03
CA LYS A 250 -5.04 15.68 19.15
C LYS A 250 -3.59 16.07 19.38
N ALA A 251 -2.94 15.41 20.34
CA ALA A 251 -1.53 15.67 20.66
C ALA A 251 -0.60 15.37 19.47
N PHE A 252 -0.88 14.31 18.71
CA PHE A 252 -0.11 13.98 17.51
C PHE A 252 -0.30 15.01 16.41
N LEU A 253 -1.54 15.37 16.08
CA LEU A 253 -1.87 16.30 15.01
C LEU A 253 -1.47 17.76 15.33
N ALA A 254 -1.36 18.13 16.59
CA ALA A 254 -0.87 19.47 17.00
C ALA A 254 0.60 19.74 16.60
N GLY A 255 1.34 18.69 16.21
CA GLY A 255 2.72 18.79 15.69
C GLY A 255 2.82 19.02 14.19
N TYR A 256 1.68 19.05 13.47
CA TYR A 256 1.57 19.25 12.03
C TYR A 256 0.70 20.46 11.69
#